data_6749a64eeca284b76d12f501c08a1e8d
#
_entry.id   6749a64eeca284b76d12f501c08a1e8d
#
_cell.length_a   1.000
_cell.length_b   1.000
_cell.length_c   1.000
_cell.angle_alpha   90.00
_cell.angle_beta   90.00
_cell.angle_gamma   90.00
#
_symmetry.space_group_name_H-M   'P 1'
#
loop_
_entity.id
_entity.type
_entity.pdbx_description
1 polymer ?
#
loop_
_entity_poly.entity_id
_entity_poly.type
_entity_poly.pdbx_seq_one_letter_code
_entity_poly.pdbx_strand_id
1 'polypeptide(L)'
;MKLRVILGKENVEKYQGINDIDIDIIYDDDDLIVQSDLSQSFYEIGPNKKIYFFGRVVGIKTNNIELTRVSGKSDFNEIFTAIDIEGIDNVVNNIEGRFIFVYIDNNKVSIGTDALGQIDLYYEKYNDGAILSSELDLLPFKDNSKIEYDQTGVAHALYVYGYRPAKKHTLYSKVKRVGLHELAE
;
A
#
# COMPACT_ATOMS: atom_id res chain seq x y z
N MET A 1 9.03 6.06 -6.94
CA MET A 1 8.79 5.03 -5.89
C MET A 1 7.92 3.96 -6.52
N LYS A 2 8.49 2.82 -6.70
CA LYS A 2 7.78 1.65 -7.22
C LYS A 2 7.56 0.67 -6.08
N LEU A 3 6.32 0.34 -5.79
CA LEU A 3 5.92 -0.68 -4.82
C LEU A 3 4.91 -1.60 -5.49
N ARG A 4 5.11 -2.90 -5.33
CA ARG A 4 4.13 -3.92 -5.69
C ARG A 4 3.95 -4.90 -4.53
N VAL A 5 2.71 -5.19 -4.21
CA VAL A 5 2.33 -6.18 -3.21
C VAL A 5 1.40 -7.19 -3.87
N ILE A 6 1.74 -8.46 -3.78
CA ILE A 6 1.00 -9.58 -4.36
C ILE A 6 0.44 -10.38 -3.21
N LEU A 7 -0.88 -10.53 -3.16
CA LEU A 7 -1.62 -11.27 -2.15
C LEU A 7 -2.34 -12.46 -2.80
N GLY A 8 -2.30 -13.61 -2.13
CA GLY A 8 -2.95 -14.85 -2.55
C GLY A 8 -2.00 -15.79 -3.28
N LYS A 9 -2.09 -17.07 -2.94
CA LYS A 9 -1.16 -18.10 -3.39
C LYS A 9 -1.09 -18.24 -4.92
N GLU A 10 -2.25 -18.28 -5.58
CA GLU A 10 -2.30 -18.38 -7.06
C GLU A 10 -1.65 -17.16 -7.73
N ASN A 11 -1.82 -15.96 -7.13
CA ASN A 11 -1.20 -14.75 -7.64
C ASN A 11 0.31 -14.77 -7.41
N VAL A 12 0.77 -15.22 -6.25
CA VAL A 12 2.20 -15.37 -5.93
C VAL A 12 2.84 -16.32 -6.94
N GLU A 13 2.32 -17.52 -7.11
CA GLU A 13 2.85 -18.52 -8.06
C GLU A 13 2.90 -17.99 -9.50
N LYS A 14 1.90 -17.20 -9.90
CA LYS A 14 1.81 -16.65 -11.27
C LYS A 14 2.73 -15.47 -11.53
N TYR A 15 2.90 -14.58 -10.54
CA TYR A 15 3.55 -13.28 -10.74
C TYR A 15 4.91 -13.17 -10.04
N GLN A 16 5.32 -14.15 -9.25
CA GLN A 16 6.64 -14.19 -8.60
C GLN A 16 7.82 -14.05 -9.58
N GLY A 17 7.68 -14.63 -10.77
CA GLY A 17 8.72 -14.61 -11.81
C GLY A 17 8.76 -13.35 -12.68
N ILE A 18 7.83 -12.42 -12.52
CA ILE A 18 7.84 -11.16 -13.27
C ILE A 18 8.83 -10.22 -12.56
N ASN A 19 10.10 -10.38 -12.87
CA ASN A 19 11.15 -9.47 -12.47
C ASN A 19 11.08 -8.22 -13.35
N ASP A 20 10.37 -7.21 -12.88
CA ASP A 20 10.56 -5.85 -13.37
C ASP A 20 11.96 -5.41 -12.98
N ILE A 21 12.69 -4.88 -13.95
CA ILE A 21 14.14 -4.70 -13.97
C ILE A 21 14.70 -3.85 -12.82
N ASP A 22 13.87 -3.23 -11.99
CA ASP A 22 14.28 -2.28 -10.95
C ASP A 22 13.54 -2.42 -9.62
N ILE A 23 13.05 -3.61 -9.27
CA ILE A 23 12.31 -3.82 -8.02
C ILE A 23 12.84 -5.03 -7.29
N ASP A 24 13.32 -4.82 -6.07
CA ASP A 24 13.83 -5.88 -5.19
C ASP A 24 12.70 -6.54 -4.39
N ILE A 25 12.82 -7.84 -4.14
CA ILE A 25 11.94 -8.56 -3.22
C ILE A 25 12.33 -8.20 -1.79
N ILE A 26 11.40 -7.64 -1.05
CA ILE A 26 11.55 -7.18 0.33
C ILE A 26 11.04 -8.23 1.31
N TYR A 27 9.94 -8.88 0.95
CA TYR A 27 9.30 -9.93 1.72
C TYR A 27 8.75 -10.98 0.75
N ASP A 28 8.92 -12.24 1.11
CA ASP A 28 8.49 -13.40 0.30
C ASP A 28 7.97 -14.48 1.23
N ASP A 29 6.72 -14.87 1.03
CA ASP A 29 6.04 -15.95 1.71
C ASP A 29 5.08 -16.61 0.72
N ASP A 30 4.52 -17.78 1.06
CA ASP A 30 3.64 -18.57 0.18
C ASP A 30 2.44 -17.78 -0.35
N ASP A 31 1.91 -16.84 0.44
CA ASP A 31 0.70 -16.07 0.14
C ASP A 31 0.93 -14.57 -0.03
N LEU A 32 2.16 -14.08 0.16
CA LEU A 32 2.48 -12.65 0.13
C LEU A 32 3.87 -12.37 -0.42
N ILE A 33 3.94 -11.51 -1.43
CA ILE A 33 5.20 -10.93 -1.90
C ILE A 33 5.11 -9.40 -1.81
N VAL A 34 6.16 -8.78 -1.26
CA VAL A 34 6.36 -7.33 -1.28
C VAL A 34 7.61 -7.00 -2.04
N GLN A 35 7.49 -6.14 -3.04
CA GLN A 35 8.58 -5.72 -3.93
C GLN A 35 8.66 -4.19 -3.97
N SER A 36 9.87 -3.62 -3.94
CA SER A 36 10.08 -2.17 -4.05
C SER A 36 11.44 -1.81 -4.61
N ASP A 37 11.51 -0.63 -5.26
CA ASP A 37 12.75 0.02 -5.72
C ASP A 37 13.45 0.83 -4.63
N LEU A 38 12.88 0.91 -3.44
CA LEU A 38 13.38 1.76 -2.36
C LEU A 38 14.00 0.97 -1.22
N SER A 39 15.06 1.55 -0.67
CA SER A 39 15.46 1.26 0.70
C SER A 39 14.36 1.73 1.65
N GLN A 40 13.62 0.80 2.20
CA GLN A 40 12.50 1.02 3.09
C GLN A 40 12.93 1.18 4.54
N SER A 41 12.06 1.82 5.31
CA SER A 41 12.08 1.69 6.76
C SER A 41 11.30 0.44 7.14
N PHE A 42 12.01 -0.57 7.59
CA PHE A 42 11.47 -1.85 8.02
C PHE A 42 11.60 -2.00 9.53
N TYR A 43 10.54 -2.50 10.15
CA TYR A 43 10.50 -2.74 11.59
C TYR A 43 9.82 -4.06 11.90
N GLU A 44 10.53 -4.91 12.63
CA GLU A 44 10.04 -6.13 13.21
C GLU A 44 9.55 -5.85 14.62
N ILE A 45 8.25 -6.06 14.86
CA ILE A 45 7.63 -5.84 16.18
C ILE A 45 7.71 -7.10 17.04
N GLY A 46 7.85 -8.24 16.39
CA GLY A 46 7.91 -9.55 17.02
C GLY A 46 8.02 -10.65 15.96
N PRO A 47 8.04 -11.90 16.33
CA PRO A 47 8.29 -13.00 15.40
C PRO A 47 7.23 -13.06 14.28
N ASN A 48 6.01 -12.58 14.54
CA ASN A 48 4.88 -12.69 13.61
C ASN A 48 4.26 -11.34 13.25
N LYS A 49 4.85 -10.21 13.69
CA LYS A 49 4.35 -8.87 13.41
C LYS A 49 5.44 -8.03 12.77
N LYS A 50 5.15 -7.51 11.58
CA LYS A 50 6.09 -6.73 10.78
C LYS A 50 5.37 -5.52 10.19
N ILE A 51 6.04 -4.39 10.11
CA ILE A 51 5.56 -3.24 9.39
C ILE A 51 6.65 -2.67 8.48
N TYR A 52 6.26 -2.38 7.27
CA TYR A 52 7.12 -1.75 6.27
C TYR A 52 6.52 -0.40 5.92
N PHE A 53 7.36 0.64 5.94
CA PHE A 53 7.00 1.96 5.44
C PHE A 53 7.81 2.25 4.17
N PHE A 54 7.11 2.52 3.09
CA PHE A 54 7.68 2.93 1.81
C PHE A 54 7.44 4.42 1.61
N GLY A 55 8.51 5.20 1.67
CA GLY A 55 8.44 6.64 1.66
C GLY A 55 9.04 7.28 2.91
N ARG A 56 8.50 8.42 3.36
CA ARG A 56 9.04 9.17 4.47
C ARG A 56 8.04 9.31 5.62
N VAL A 57 8.35 8.73 6.74
CA VAL A 57 7.70 9.00 8.02
C VAL A 57 8.42 10.18 8.70
N VAL A 58 7.67 11.16 9.17
CA VAL A 58 8.21 12.37 9.82
C VAL A 58 8.04 12.31 11.33
N GLY A 59 6.90 11.81 11.78
CA GLY A 59 6.61 11.71 13.21
C GLY A 59 5.26 11.08 13.50
N ILE A 60 4.95 10.94 14.78
CA ILE A 60 3.67 10.48 15.29
C ILE A 60 3.06 11.54 16.21
N LYS A 61 1.77 11.76 16.08
CA LYS A 61 0.99 12.59 17.00
C LYS A 61 0.58 11.74 18.20
N THR A 62 1.09 12.09 19.36
CA THR A 62 0.66 11.53 20.63
C THR A 62 -0.35 12.46 21.28
N ASN A 63 -1.49 11.92 21.75
CA ASN A 63 -2.54 12.68 22.46
C ASN A 63 -3.11 13.90 21.68
N ASN A 64 -3.15 13.83 20.35
CA ASN A 64 -3.69 14.86 19.43
C ASN A 64 -2.96 16.22 19.45
N ILE A 65 -1.85 16.41 20.13
CA ILE A 65 -1.25 17.74 20.32
C ILE A 65 0.25 17.77 20.01
N GLU A 66 1.00 16.76 20.33
CA GLU A 66 2.46 16.78 20.15
C GLU A 66 2.91 15.84 19.04
N LEU A 67 3.68 16.40 18.10
CA LEU A 67 4.36 15.63 17.06
C LEU A 67 5.73 15.19 17.57
N THR A 68 5.84 13.90 17.93
CA THR A 68 7.14 13.29 18.20
C THR A 68 7.82 13.00 16.85
N ARG A 69 8.95 13.63 16.57
CA ARG A 69 9.71 13.39 15.35
C ARG A 69 10.37 12.02 15.40
N VAL A 70 10.20 11.26 14.32
CA VAL A 70 10.89 10.00 14.13
C VAL A 70 12.25 10.27 13.50
N SER A 71 13.32 10.09 14.28
CA SER A 71 14.71 10.31 13.84
C SER A 71 15.57 9.05 13.85
N GLY A 72 15.10 7.97 14.45
CA GLY A 72 15.85 6.71 14.57
C GLY A 72 14.95 5.49 14.85
N LYS A 73 15.59 4.32 14.90
CA LYS A 73 14.88 3.04 15.15
C LYS A 73 14.13 3.01 16.49
N SER A 74 14.64 3.68 17.53
CA SER A 74 14.02 3.74 18.85
C SER A 74 12.65 4.39 18.83
N ASP A 75 12.46 5.40 17.98
CA ASP A 75 11.24 6.19 17.93
C ASP A 75 10.08 5.40 17.29
N PHE A 76 10.40 4.44 16.46
CA PHE A 76 9.41 3.51 15.91
C PHE A 76 8.87 2.52 16.93
N ASN A 77 9.55 2.27 18.04
CA ASN A 77 9.02 1.44 19.13
C ASN A 77 7.76 2.04 19.75
N GLU A 78 7.65 3.37 19.78
CA GLU A 78 6.42 4.05 20.24
C GLU A 78 5.26 3.80 19.28
N ILE A 79 5.52 3.84 17.97
CA ILE A 79 4.52 3.52 16.92
C ILE A 79 4.04 2.07 17.11
N PHE A 80 4.95 1.14 17.33
CA PHE A 80 4.61 -0.27 17.51
C PHE A 80 3.82 -0.53 18.76
N THR A 81 4.22 0.08 19.87
CA THR A 81 3.48 -0.03 21.13
C THR A 81 2.06 0.53 20.94
N ALA A 82 1.92 1.64 20.23
CA ALA A 82 0.62 2.20 19.92
C ALA A 82 -0.22 1.25 19.03
N ILE A 83 0.37 0.65 17.98
CA ILE A 83 -0.32 -0.32 17.12
C ILE A 83 -0.81 -1.53 17.91
N ASP A 84 -0.01 -2.05 18.86
CA ASP A 84 -0.40 -3.18 19.70
C ASP A 84 -1.57 -2.85 20.64
N ILE A 85 -1.66 -1.60 21.11
CA ILE A 85 -2.69 -1.16 22.04
C ILE A 85 -3.97 -0.69 21.32
N GLU A 86 -3.82 0.10 20.27
CA GLU A 86 -4.92 0.83 19.62
C GLU A 86 -5.34 0.24 18.28
N GLY A 87 -4.52 -0.65 17.71
CA GLY A 87 -4.68 -1.20 16.36
C GLY A 87 -4.13 -0.29 15.27
N ILE A 88 -3.79 -0.90 14.14
CA ILE A 88 -3.14 -0.20 13.01
C ILE A 88 -4.02 0.94 12.45
N ASP A 89 -5.33 0.75 12.38
CA ASP A 89 -6.28 1.72 11.82
C ASP A 89 -6.28 3.05 12.57
N ASN A 90 -6.19 2.98 13.90
CA ASN A 90 -6.19 4.16 14.75
C ASN A 90 -4.83 4.88 14.72
N VAL A 91 -3.76 4.11 14.69
CA VAL A 91 -2.40 4.67 14.79
C VAL A 91 -1.96 5.31 13.48
N VAL A 92 -2.27 4.70 12.35
CA VAL A 92 -1.85 5.20 11.02
C VAL A 92 -2.34 6.63 10.76
N ASN A 93 -3.53 6.97 11.23
CA ASN A 93 -4.09 8.32 11.10
C ASN A 93 -3.32 9.38 11.92
N ASN A 94 -2.53 8.94 12.89
CA ASN A 94 -1.70 9.81 13.74
C ASN A 94 -0.25 9.87 13.26
N ILE A 95 0.13 9.10 12.23
CA ILE A 95 1.47 9.13 11.66
C ILE A 95 1.53 10.23 10.59
N GLU A 96 2.44 11.17 10.79
CA GLU A 96 2.71 12.24 9.82
C GLU A 96 3.80 11.82 8.85
N GLY A 97 3.57 12.04 7.56
CA GLY A 97 4.53 11.72 6.52
C GLY A 97 3.90 11.60 5.15
N ARG A 98 4.68 11.07 4.22
CA ARG A 98 4.28 10.69 2.88
C ARG A 98 4.75 9.27 2.63
N PHE A 99 3.87 8.29 2.83
CA PHE A 99 4.24 6.88 2.80
C PHE A 99 3.07 5.97 2.37
N ILE A 100 3.45 4.76 1.95
CA ILE A 100 2.59 3.58 1.95
C ILE A 100 3.11 2.67 3.05
N PHE A 101 2.24 1.97 3.75
CA PHE A 101 2.63 0.95 4.71
C PHE A 101 2.06 -0.41 4.34
N VAL A 102 2.81 -1.46 4.71
CA VAL A 102 2.38 -2.85 4.70
C VAL A 102 2.58 -3.40 6.11
N TYR A 103 1.49 -3.71 6.78
CA TYR A 103 1.49 -4.30 8.10
C TYR A 103 1.07 -5.76 8.03
N ILE A 104 1.89 -6.63 8.58
CA ILE A 104 1.69 -8.08 8.63
C ILE A 104 1.52 -8.45 10.10
N ASP A 105 0.41 -9.09 10.45
CA ASP A 105 0.13 -9.64 11.77
C ASP A 105 -0.35 -11.09 11.61
N ASN A 106 0.56 -12.03 11.83
CA ASN A 106 0.36 -13.44 11.52
C ASN A 106 -0.07 -13.59 10.04
N ASN A 107 -1.30 -14.05 9.80
CA ASN A 107 -1.84 -14.27 8.46
C ASN A 107 -2.69 -13.09 7.95
N LYS A 108 -2.73 -11.98 8.68
CA LYS A 108 -3.43 -10.78 8.22
C LYS A 108 -2.46 -9.77 7.65
N VAL A 109 -2.81 -9.21 6.51
CA VAL A 109 -2.03 -8.16 5.85
C VAL A 109 -2.93 -6.94 5.71
N SER A 110 -2.47 -5.82 6.27
CA SER A 110 -3.15 -4.52 6.12
C SER A 110 -2.26 -3.57 5.33
N ILE A 111 -2.78 -2.98 4.28
CA ILE A 111 -2.04 -2.09 3.39
C ILE A 111 -2.80 -0.78 3.24
N GLY A 112 -2.09 0.32 3.36
CA GLY A 112 -2.69 1.63 3.22
C GLY A 112 -1.68 2.73 2.94
N THR A 113 -2.19 3.96 2.91
CA THR A 113 -1.39 5.16 2.66
C THR A 113 -1.39 6.08 3.88
N ASP A 114 -0.56 7.11 3.87
CA ASP A 114 -0.66 8.20 4.83
C ASP A 114 -2.06 8.85 4.84
N ALA A 115 -2.40 9.53 5.92
CA ALA A 115 -3.73 10.12 6.15
C ALA A 115 -4.22 11.08 5.04
N LEU A 116 -3.31 11.66 4.27
CA LEU A 116 -3.64 12.57 3.16
C LEU A 116 -3.66 11.87 1.79
N GLY A 117 -3.26 10.58 1.72
CA GLY A 117 -3.16 9.82 0.48
C GLY A 117 -2.25 10.50 -0.55
N GLN A 118 -1.10 10.97 -0.11
CA GLN A 118 -0.16 11.70 -0.96
C GLN A 118 0.53 10.81 -2.01
N ILE A 119 0.48 9.50 -1.81
CA ILE A 119 0.93 8.50 -2.76
C ILE A 119 -0.28 7.69 -3.17
N ASP A 120 -0.55 7.62 -4.46
CA ASP A 120 -1.62 6.77 -4.98
C ASP A 120 -1.25 5.30 -4.78
N LEU A 121 -2.21 4.50 -4.34
CA LEU A 121 -2.12 3.06 -4.24
C LEU A 121 -3.26 2.45 -5.04
N TYR A 122 -2.93 1.71 -6.07
CA TYR A 122 -3.86 1.04 -6.96
C TYR A 122 -3.96 -0.43 -6.63
N TYR A 123 -5.10 -1.05 -6.92
CA TYR A 123 -5.26 -2.49 -6.75
C TYR A 123 -6.12 -3.12 -7.84
N GLU A 124 -5.83 -4.36 -8.13
CA GLU A 124 -6.62 -5.28 -8.93
C GLU A 124 -6.97 -6.51 -8.10
N LYS A 125 -8.27 -6.86 -8.02
CA LYS A 125 -8.75 -8.02 -7.25
C LYS A 125 -8.77 -9.27 -8.09
N TYR A 126 -8.41 -10.39 -7.46
CA TYR A 126 -8.47 -11.74 -7.97
C TYR A 126 -9.30 -12.63 -7.04
N ASN A 127 -9.54 -13.88 -7.44
CA ASN A 127 -10.38 -14.79 -6.67
C ASN A 127 -9.80 -15.12 -5.28
N ASP A 128 -8.47 -15.24 -5.19
CA ASP A 128 -7.74 -15.63 -3.99
C ASP A 128 -7.01 -14.48 -3.30
N GLY A 129 -7.13 -13.25 -3.83
CA GLY A 129 -6.43 -12.11 -3.25
C GLY A 129 -6.46 -10.86 -4.11
N ALA A 130 -5.36 -10.11 -4.08
CA ALA A 130 -5.22 -8.87 -4.82
C ALA A 130 -3.76 -8.57 -5.17
N ILE A 131 -3.56 -7.76 -6.19
CA ILE A 131 -2.25 -7.15 -6.47
C ILE A 131 -2.41 -5.65 -6.28
N LEU A 132 -1.56 -5.08 -5.42
CA LEU A 132 -1.53 -3.65 -5.14
C LEU A 132 -0.25 -3.05 -5.69
N SER A 133 -0.31 -1.79 -6.11
CA SER A 133 0.88 -1.08 -6.59
C SER A 133 0.77 0.43 -6.47
N SER A 134 1.91 1.09 -6.27
CA SER A 134 2.00 2.55 -6.33
C SER A 134 1.96 3.12 -7.76
N GLU A 135 2.10 2.28 -8.77
CA GLU A 135 2.09 2.66 -10.19
C GLU A 135 1.22 1.69 -10.99
N LEU A 136 0.43 2.23 -11.92
CA LEU A 136 -0.45 1.43 -12.79
C LEU A 136 0.33 0.44 -13.66
N ASP A 137 1.55 0.77 -14.04
CA ASP A 137 2.37 -0.05 -14.93
C ASP A 137 2.88 -1.34 -14.27
N LEU A 138 2.85 -1.40 -12.94
CA LEU A 138 3.23 -2.58 -12.17
C LEU A 138 2.08 -3.56 -11.95
N LEU A 139 0.87 -3.22 -12.37
CA LEU A 139 -0.28 -4.10 -12.30
C LEU A 139 -0.43 -4.92 -13.58
N PRO A 140 -0.80 -6.20 -13.49
CA PRO A 140 -0.84 -7.10 -14.65
C PRO A 140 -2.07 -6.95 -15.55
N PHE A 141 -2.96 -6.00 -15.29
CA PHE A 141 -4.18 -5.80 -16.08
C PHE A 141 -3.92 -5.57 -17.57
N LYS A 142 -2.73 -5.09 -17.93
CA LYS A 142 -2.31 -4.88 -19.32
C LYS A 142 -1.99 -6.17 -20.08
N ASP A 143 -1.68 -7.25 -19.36
CA ASP A 143 -1.33 -8.54 -19.96
C ASP A 143 -2.56 -9.29 -20.46
N ASN A 144 -3.75 -8.82 -20.11
CA ASN A 144 -5.02 -9.34 -20.62
C ASN A 144 -5.36 -8.70 -21.96
N SER A 145 -5.68 -9.50 -22.95
CA SER A 145 -5.97 -9.12 -24.34
C SER A 145 -7.13 -8.12 -24.54
N LYS A 146 -7.83 -7.73 -23.49
CA LYS A 146 -8.92 -6.75 -23.48
C LYS A 146 -8.79 -5.80 -22.30
N ILE A 147 -8.33 -4.58 -22.57
CA ILE A 147 -8.43 -3.48 -21.63
C ILE A 147 -9.85 -2.93 -21.67
N GLU A 148 -10.55 -2.99 -20.53
CA GLU A 148 -11.87 -2.43 -20.34
C GLU A 148 -11.78 -1.10 -19.58
N TYR A 149 -12.43 -0.06 -20.12
CA TYR A 149 -12.44 1.26 -19.51
C TYR A 149 -13.60 1.41 -18.52
N ASP A 150 -13.34 2.05 -17.37
CA ASP A 150 -14.35 2.47 -16.41
C ASP A 150 -15.09 3.71 -16.94
N GLN A 151 -16.34 3.54 -17.36
CA GLN A 151 -17.13 4.64 -17.94
C GLN A 151 -17.25 5.83 -16.99
N THR A 152 -17.41 5.58 -15.69
CA THR A 152 -17.46 6.63 -14.66
C THR A 152 -16.11 7.34 -14.54
N GLY A 153 -15.02 6.59 -14.51
CA GLY A 153 -13.67 7.15 -14.47
C GLY A 153 -13.36 8.01 -15.69
N VAL A 154 -13.70 7.53 -16.87
CA VAL A 154 -13.54 8.28 -18.13
C VAL A 154 -14.40 9.54 -18.16
N ALA A 155 -15.69 9.44 -17.77
CA ALA A 155 -16.57 10.59 -17.71
C ALA A 155 -16.07 11.67 -16.74
N HIS A 156 -15.61 11.28 -15.55
CA HIS A 156 -15.02 12.22 -14.59
C HIS A 156 -13.74 12.88 -15.13
N ALA A 157 -12.87 12.12 -15.78
CA ALA A 157 -11.66 12.67 -16.36
C ALA A 157 -11.95 13.70 -17.46
N LEU A 158 -12.98 13.46 -18.30
CA LEU A 158 -13.30 14.33 -19.41
C LEU A 158 -14.16 15.53 -19.05
N TYR A 159 -15.15 15.36 -18.16
CA TYR A 159 -16.20 16.37 -17.96
C TYR A 159 -16.14 17.12 -16.65
N VAL A 160 -15.52 16.56 -15.62
CA VAL A 160 -15.55 17.15 -14.27
C VAL A 160 -14.18 17.61 -13.81
N TYR A 161 -13.20 16.74 -13.84
CA TYR A 161 -11.87 16.99 -13.28
C TYR A 161 -10.75 16.99 -14.32
N GLY A 162 -11.10 16.92 -15.58
CA GLY A 162 -10.13 16.77 -16.65
C GLY A 162 -9.34 15.47 -16.47
N TYR A 163 -8.19 15.55 -15.87
CA TYR A 163 -7.21 14.49 -15.89
C TYR A 163 -7.36 13.42 -14.78
N ARG A 164 -7.98 13.75 -13.65
CA ARG A 164 -7.99 12.88 -12.46
C ARG A 164 -9.39 12.35 -12.16
N PRO A 165 -9.61 11.03 -12.27
CA PRO A 165 -10.86 10.41 -11.82
C PRO A 165 -11.09 10.61 -10.33
N ALA A 166 -12.38 10.76 -9.93
CA ALA A 166 -12.73 10.98 -8.54
C ALA A 166 -12.63 9.68 -7.71
N LYS A 167 -12.30 9.85 -6.43
CA LYS A 167 -12.34 8.79 -5.40
C LYS A 167 -11.56 7.53 -5.81
N LYS A 168 -12.24 6.36 -5.75
CA LYS A 168 -11.67 5.05 -6.03
C LYS A 168 -11.55 4.68 -7.50
N HIS A 169 -12.11 5.50 -8.40
CA HIS A 169 -12.08 5.20 -9.83
C HIS A 169 -10.71 5.45 -10.43
N THR A 170 -10.35 4.60 -11.39
CA THR A 170 -9.30 4.84 -12.36
C THR A 170 -9.93 4.90 -13.75
N LEU A 171 -9.11 5.00 -14.80
CA LEU A 171 -9.62 4.88 -16.18
C LEU A 171 -9.96 3.42 -16.55
N TYR A 172 -9.53 2.46 -15.74
CA TYR A 172 -9.67 1.03 -16.02
C TYR A 172 -10.70 0.37 -15.11
N SER A 173 -11.57 -0.48 -15.67
CA SER A 173 -12.67 -1.10 -14.93
C SER A 173 -12.19 -2.03 -13.81
N LYS A 174 -11.13 -2.78 -14.06
CA LYS A 174 -10.57 -3.77 -13.13
C LYS A 174 -9.66 -3.17 -12.07
N VAL A 175 -9.10 -1.98 -12.32
CA VAL A 175 -8.17 -1.33 -11.41
C VAL A 175 -8.90 -0.26 -10.62
N LYS A 176 -8.76 -0.33 -9.31
CA LYS A 176 -9.29 0.66 -8.37
C LYS A 176 -8.14 1.32 -7.60
N ARG A 177 -8.44 2.43 -6.96
CA ARG A 177 -7.53 3.13 -6.08
C ARG A 177 -7.99 2.95 -4.64
N VAL A 178 -7.05 2.70 -3.73
CA VAL A 178 -7.33 2.70 -2.28
C VAL A 178 -7.74 4.12 -1.87
N GLY A 179 -8.84 4.22 -1.14
CA GLY A 179 -9.36 5.51 -0.66
C GLY A 179 -8.54 6.05 0.52
N LEU A 180 -8.78 7.33 0.84
CA LEU A 180 -8.26 7.92 2.06
C LEU A 180 -8.85 7.18 3.27
N HIS A 181 -8.03 6.89 4.28
CA HIS A 181 -8.42 6.14 5.48
C HIS A 181 -9.02 4.76 5.20
N GLU A 182 -8.71 4.18 4.05
CA GLU A 182 -9.12 2.83 3.68
C GLU A 182 -7.91 1.89 3.76
N LEU A 183 -8.12 0.74 4.39
CA LEU A 183 -7.17 -0.35 4.37
C LEU A 183 -7.64 -1.40 3.36
N ALA A 184 -6.69 -1.99 2.65
CA ALA A 184 -6.90 -3.24 1.95
C ALA A 184 -6.47 -4.37 2.90
N GLU A 185 -7.41 -5.23 3.26
CA GLU A 185 -7.22 -6.42 4.08
C GLU A 185 -7.46 -7.68 3.24
#